data_db48f19ccfa9629a3df8db80a1ec44b7
#
_entry.id   db48f19ccfa9629a3df8db80a1ec44b7
#
_cell.length_a   1.000
_cell.length_b   1.000
_cell.length_c   1.000
_cell.angle_alpha   90.00
_cell.angle_beta   90.00
_cell.angle_gamma   90.00
#
_symmetry.space_group_name_H-M   'P 1'
#
loop_
_entity.id
_entity.type
_entity.pdbx_description
1 polymer ?
#
loop_
_entity_poly.entity_id
_entity_poly.type
_entity_poly.pdbx_seq_one_letter_code
_entity_poly.pdbx_strand_id
1 'polypeptide(L)'
;MNKTLLAFSLSLLTLSAAQASEWGYGNDKHGPEHWGEIAKDCATTKNQSPINIDNPADAKLEALNLSYTGQVIGLTNNGHTLQAQVNGRNSFTIDGETFELQQFHFHTPSENQIKGRQYPLEAHFVHANADGELAVISVMFDAGGQNAALSKLISAIPQENQTTFFKDTFEINDLLPKTANYYRFNGSLTTPPCSEGVRWFVLKDTQTLSKDQAEKLIEVMGQNNRPLQPLNARVVLSN
;
A
#
# COMPACT_ATOMS: atom_id res chain seq x y z
N MET A 1 49.49 -29.31 -46.91
CA MET A 1 48.09 -29.35 -46.36
C MET A 1 48.15 -28.91 -44.91
N ASN A 2 47.98 -27.59 -44.67
CA ASN A 2 47.99 -27.00 -43.33
C ASN A 2 46.57 -26.95 -42.81
N LYS A 3 46.30 -27.64 -41.69
CA LYS A 3 45.01 -27.57 -40.97
C LYS A 3 45.11 -26.49 -39.87
N THR A 4 44.46 -25.39 -40.12
CA THR A 4 44.32 -24.31 -39.12
C THR A 4 43.15 -24.67 -38.18
N LEU A 5 43.45 -24.91 -36.89
CA LEU A 5 42.46 -25.08 -35.84
C LEU A 5 41.98 -23.70 -35.37
N LEU A 6 40.70 -23.36 -35.63
CA LEU A 6 40.04 -22.22 -35.01
C LEU A 6 39.59 -22.63 -33.61
N ALA A 7 40.21 -22.02 -32.60
CA ALA A 7 39.74 -22.09 -31.22
C ALA A 7 38.56 -21.11 -31.03
N PHE A 8 37.34 -21.63 -30.77
CA PHE A 8 36.18 -20.86 -30.38
C PHE A 8 36.27 -20.63 -28.86
N SER A 9 36.57 -19.40 -28.45
CA SER A 9 36.50 -18.99 -27.04
C SER A 9 35.05 -18.70 -26.68
N LEU A 10 34.46 -19.55 -25.88
CA LEU A 10 33.13 -19.39 -25.29
C LEU A 10 33.21 -18.42 -24.11
N SER A 11 32.88 -17.15 -24.32
CA SER A 11 32.77 -16.16 -23.26
C SER A 11 31.50 -16.45 -22.43
N LEU A 12 31.65 -16.98 -21.23
CA LEU A 12 30.57 -17.04 -20.25
C LEU A 12 30.24 -15.60 -19.81
N LEU A 13 29.14 -15.07 -20.32
CA LEU A 13 28.49 -13.89 -19.73
C LEU A 13 27.85 -14.32 -18.40
N THR A 14 28.50 -14.01 -17.30
CA THR A 14 27.89 -14.08 -15.98
C THR A 14 26.85 -12.97 -15.89
N LEU A 15 25.57 -13.31 -16.05
CA LEU A 15 24.47 -12.43 -15.64
C LEU A 15 24.57 -12.29 -14.13
N SER A 16 25.10 -11.17 -13.66
CA SER A 16 24.91 -10.75 -12.27
C SER A 16 23.43 -10.44 -12.10
N ALA A 17 22.68 -11.37 -11.52
CA ALA A 17 21.37 -11.04 -10.97
C ALA A 17 21.58 -9.92 -9.95
N ALA A 18 21.12 -8.71 -10.27
CA ALA A 18 21.03 -7.67 -9.27
C ALA A 18 20.08 -8.20 -8.19
N GLN A 19 20.63 -8.62 -7.06
CA GLN A 19 19.83 -8.87 -5.87
C GLN A 19 19.24 -7.52 -5.49
N ALA A 20 17.90 -7.39 -5.64
CA ALA A 20 17.20 -6.30 -5.01
C ALA A 20 17.58 -6.35 -3.53
N SER A 21 18.12 -5.24 -3.00
CA SER A 21 18.51 -5.19 -1.60
C SER A 21 17.26 -5.39 -0.76
N GLU A 22 17.31 -6.37 0.11
CA GLU A 22 16.21 -6.72 1.00
C GLU A 22 15.95 -5.54 1.94
N TRP A 23 14.70 -5.13 2.08
CA TRP A 23 14.27 -4.11 3.02
C TRP A 23 13.23 -4.69 3.98
N GLY A 24 13.04 -4.06 5.13
CA GLY A 24 12.09 -4.50 6.15
C GLY A 24 11.70 -3.35 7.07
N TYR A 25 11.00 -3.67 8.14
CA TYR A 25 10.50 -2.69 9.11
C TYR A 25 11.23 -2.77 10.46
N GLY A 26 12.28 -3.60 10.59
CA GLY A 26 13.08 -3.75 11.79
C GLY A 26 13.97 -2.53 12.08
N ASN A 27 14.56 -2.52 13.29
CA ASN A 27 15.56 -1.51 13.69
C ASN A 27 16.99 -1.94 13.31
N ASP A 28 17.14 -2.57 12.15
CA ASP A 28 18.42 -3.06 11.63
C ASP A 28 18.76 -2.35 10.31
N LYS A 29 19.84 -2.77 9.65
CA LYS A 29 20.30 -2.21 8.38
C LYS A 29 19.29 -2.29 7.21
N HIS A 30 18.20 -3.03 7.36
CA HIS A 30 17.13 -3.17 6.37
C HIS A 30 15.92 -2.29 6.71
N GLY A 31 15.91 -1.72 7.92
CA GLY A 31 14.79 -0.92 8.44
C GLY A 31 14.64 0.46 7.80
N PRO A 32 13.54 1.18 8.11
CA PRO A 32 13.18 2.42 7.47
C PRO A 32 14.23 3.55 7.54
N GLU A 33 15.05 3.56 8.58
CA GLU A 33 16.15 4.53 8.75
C GLU A 33 17.25 4.36 7.69
N HIS A 34 17.38 3.16 7.12
CA HIS A 34 18.39 2.80 6.13
C HIS A 34 17.84 2.70 4.69
N TRP A 35 16.53 2.89 4.49
CA TRP A 35 15.93 2.79 3.16
C TRP A 35 16.52 3.75 2.13
N GLY A 36 17.08 4.90 2.57
CA GLY A 36 17.83 5.82 1.72
C GLY A 36 19.10 5.24 1.08
N GLU A 37 19.67 4.18 1.68
CA GLU A 37 20.81 3.43 1.14
C GLU A 37 20.38 2.44 0.06
N ILE A 38 19.13 1.98 0.13
CA ILE A 38 18.51 1.04 -0.80
C ILE A 38 17.89 1.79 -1.98
N ALA A 39 17.14 2.85 -1.67
CA ALA A 39 16.43 3.69 -2.63
C ALA A 39 16.60 5.17 -2.26
N LYS A 40 17.30 5.91 -3.10
CA LYS A 40 17.72 7.28 -2.83
C LYS A 40 16.54 8.21 -2.49
N ASP A 41 15.39 8.04 -3.14
CA ASP A 41 14.20 8.87 -2.95
C ASP A 41 13.70 8.82 -1.51
N CYS A 42 13.87 7.69 -0.80
CA CYS A 42 13.46 7.53 0.60
C CYS A 42 14.15 8.55 1.55
N ALA A 43 15.34 9.06 1.18
CA ALA A 43 16.10 10.01 1.98
C ALA A 43 16.18 11.42 1.38
N THR A 44 16.05 11.58 0.06
CA THR A 44 16.40 12.84 -0.61
C THR A 44 15.21 13.67 -1.07
N THR A 45 14.03 13.06 -1.23
CA THR A 45 12.84 13.76 -1.69
C THR A 45 12.01 14.31 -0.51
N LYS A 46 11.17 15.31 -0.77
CA LYS A 46 10.55 16.13 0.28
C LYS A 46 9.09 15.81 0.57
N ASN A 47 8.39 15.22 -0.41
CA ASN A 47 6.95 14.93 -0.30
C ASN A 47 6.70 13.47 0.08
N GLN A 48 7.39 13.02 1.11
CA GLN A 48 7.33 11.64 1.56
C GLN A 48 6.05 11.31 2.34
N SER A 49 5.61 10.06 2.26
CA SER A 49 4.51 9.46 3.04
C SER A 49 5.07 8.35 3.96
N PRO A 50 4.36 8.01 5.06
CA PRO A 50 3.09 8.57 5.55
C PRO A 50 3.26 9.91 6.27
N ILE A 51 2.13 10.56 6.61
CA ILE A 51 2.13 11.84 7.35
C ILE A 51 1.13 11.81 8.53
N ASN A 52 1.30 12.73 9.48
CA ASN A 52 0.24 13.09 10.40
C ASN A 52 -0.64 14.18 9.74
N ILE A 53 -1.91 13.85 9.53
CA ILE A 53 -2.91 14.79 9.04
C ILE A 53 -3.39 15.64 10.22
N ASP A 54 -2.78 16.82 10.36
CA ASP A 54 -3.14 17.81 11.36
C ASP A 54 -3.42 19.16 10.67
N ASN A 55 -4.44 19.88 11.15
CA ASN A 55 -4.83 21.19 10.61
C ASN A 55 -5.01 21.24 9.07
N PRO A 56 -5.84 20.36 8.47
CA PRO A 56 -6.10 20.41 7.03
C PRO A 56 -6.85 21.70 6.67
N ALA A 57 -6.61 22.20 5.46
CA ALA A 57 -7.33 23.34 4.91
C ALA A 57 -8.67 22.88 4.32
N ASP A 58 -9.75 23.56 4.69
CA ASP A 58 -11.05 23.29 4.09
C ASP A 58 -11.04 23.61 2.59
N ALA A 59 -11.58 22.70 1.79
CA ALA A 59 -11.63 22.81 0.35
C ALA A 59 -12.92 22.18 -0.20
N LYS A 60 -13.40 22.71 -1.30
CA LYS A 60 -14.50 22.08 -2.04
C LYS A 60 -13.92 21.00 -2.94
N LEU A 61 -13.84 19.78 -2.41
CA LEU A 61 -13.34 18.61 -3.14
C LEU A 61 -14.47 17.89 -3.86
N GLU A 62 -14.15 17.30 -5.01
CA GLU A 62 -15.09 16.44 -5.75
C GLU A 62 -15.26 15.10 -5.02
N ALA A 63 -16.44 14.49 -5.15
CA ALA A 63 -16.67 13.16 -4.60
C ALA A 63 -15.81 12.11 -5.33
N LEU A 64 -15.30 11.14 -4.59
CA LEU A 64 -14.64 9.97 -5.18
C LEU A 64 -15.69 9.11 -5.88
N ASN A 65 -15.69 9.09 -7.21
CA ASN A 65 -16.60 8.26 -7.99
C ASN A 65 -16.02 6.85 -8.14
N LEU A 66 -16.29 6.00 -7.14
CA LEU A 66 -15.84 4.61 -7.12
C LEU A 66 -16.73 3.73 -8.00
N SER A 67 -16.12 2.93 -8.85
CA SER A 67 -16.76 1.90 -9.66
C SER A 67 -16.04 0.56 -9.45
N TYR A 68 -16.27 -0.04 -8.28
CA TYR A 68 -15.72 -1.36 -7.94
C TYR A 68 -16.80 -2.41 -8.19
N THR A 69 -16.61 -3.22 -9.23
CA THR A 69 -17.52 -4.30 -9.63
C THR A 69 -16.89 -5.68 -9.44
N GLY A 70 -15.66 -5.70 -8.96
CA GLY A 70 -14.91 -6.92 -8.74
C GLY A 70 -15.01 -7.44 -7.30
N GLN A 71 -14.39 -8.57 -7.11
CA GLN A 71 -14.38 -9.30 -5.86
C GLN A 71 -12.96 -9.54 -5.37
N VAL A 72 -12.81 -9.69 -4.07
CA VAL A 72 -11.61 -10.22 -3.44
C VAL A 72 -11.65 -11.73 -3.60
N ILE A 73 -10.66 -12.27 -4.32
CA ILE A 73 -10.59 -13.68 -4.72
C ILE A 73 -9.47 -14.45 -4.04
N GLY A 74 -8.60 -13.77 -3.31
CA GLY A 74 -7.47 -14.39 -2.63
C GLY A 74 -6.66 -13.42 -1.82
N LEU A 75 -5.64 -13.95 -1.15
CA LEU A 75 -4.73 -13.21 -0.29
C LEU A 75 -3.31 -13.75 -0.50
N THR A 76 -2.35 -12.87 -0.63
CA THR A 76 -0.92 -13.15 -0.67
C THR A 76 -0.26 -12.61 0.59
N ASN A 77 0.52 -13.41 1.28
CA ASN A 77 1.48 -12.96 2.27
C ASN A 77 2.85 -12.85 1.58
N ASN A 78 3.32 -11.64 1.32
CA ASN A 78 4.57 -11.40 0.59
C ASN A 78 5.78 -11.16 1.50
N GLY A 79 5.64 -11.45 2.81
CA GLY A 79 6.67 -11.22 3.83
C GLY A 79 6.70 -9.80 4.38
N HIS A 80 6.06 -8.82 3.71
CA HIS A 80 5.96 -7.43 4.16
C HIS A 80 4.55 -7.04 4.57
N THR A 81 3.55 -7.60 3.90
CA THR A 81 2.13 -7.32 4.13
C THR A 81 1.25 -8.46 3.62
N LEU A 82 -0.01 -8.41 3.99
CA LEU A 82 -1.09 -9.16 3.36
C LEU A 82 -1.67 -8.35 2.21
N GLN A 83 -1.48 -8.82 0.99
CA GLN A 83 -1.95 -8.19 -0.24
C GLN A 83 -3.10 -8.98 -0.83
N ALA A 84 -4.24 -8.32 -1.06
CA ALA A 84 -5.41 -8.97 -1.65
C ALA A 84 -5.27 -9.15 -3.15
N GLN A 85 -5.76 -10.31 -3.61
CA GLN A 85 -5.95 -10.62 -5.02
C GLN A 85 -7.40 -10.28 -5.40
N VAL A 86 -7.58 -9.52 -6.48
CA VAL A 86 -8.89 -9.04 -6.92
C VAL A 86 -9.15 -9.42 -8.37
N ASN A 87 -10.42 -9.51 -8.75
CA ASN A 87 -10.86 -9.66 -10.13
C ASN A 87 -11.79 -8.52 -10.53
N GLY A 88 -12.30 -8.55 -11.75
CA GLY A 88 -13.27 -7.59 -12.27
C GLY A 88 -12.66 -6.23 -12.61
N ARG A 89 -13.53 -5.24 -12.85
CA ARG A 89 -13.12 -3.86 -13.11
C ARG A 89 -13.33 -3.04 -11.85
N ASN A 90 -12.27 -2.39 -11.41
CA ASN A 90 -12.26 -1.63 -10.18
C ASN A 90 -11.51 -0.34 -10.42
N SER A 91 -12.21 0.77 -10.45
CA SER A 91 -11.62 2.07 -10.73
C SER A 91 -12.27 3.17 -9.91
N PHE A 92 -11.65 4.31 -9.87
CA PHE A 92 -12.29 5.55 -9.46
C PHE A 92 -11.90 6.70 -10.38
N THR A 93 -12.76 7.72 -10.46
CA THR A 93 -12.52 8.91 -11.26
C THR A 93 -12.47 10.12 -10.36
N ILE A 94 -11.43 10.95 -10.52
CA ILE A 94 -11.20 12.21 -9.81
C ILE A 94 -10.46 13.18 -10.72
N ASP A 95 -10.78 14.48 -10.64
CA ASP A 95 -10.17 15.54 -11.48
C ASP A 95 -10.25 15.24 -13.00
N GLY A 96 -11.26 14.50 -13.45
CA GLY A 96 -11.43 14.09 -14.84
C GLY A 96 -10.55 12.91 -15.28
N GLU A 97 -9.78 12.31 -14.39
CA GLU A 97 -8.91 11.16 -14.66
C GLU A 97 -9.46 9.89 -14.02
N THR A 98 -9.30 8.77 -14.70
CA THR A 98 -9.69 7.44 -14.20
C THR A 98 -8.45 6.66 -13.78
N PHE A 99 -8.49 6.12 -12.57
CA PHE A 99 -7.46 5.30 -11.95
C PHE A 99 -7.98 3.89 -11.72
N GLU A 100 -7.30 2.90 -12.27
CA GLU A 100 -7.63 1.47 -12.15
C GLU A 100 -6.93 0.86 -10.94
N LEU A 101 -7.67 0.10 -10.12
CA LEU A 101 -7.13 -0.60 -8.95
C LEU A 101 -6.11 -1.65 -9.40
N GLN A 102 -4.90 -1.52 -8.88
CA GLN A 102 -3.81 -2.47 -9.12
C GLN A 102 -3.78 -3.57 -8.05
N GLN A 103 -3.90 -3.18 -6.79
CA GLN A 103 -3.89 -4.07 -5.62
C GLN A 103 -4.34 -3.28 -4.38
N PHE A 104 -4.69 -3.97 -3.30
CA PHE A 104 -4.73 -3.36 -1.99
C PHE A 104 -4.05 -4.24 -0.93
N HIS A 105 -3.55 -3.61 0.12
CA HIS A 105 -2.78 -4.25 1.17
C HIS A 105 -2.97 -3.54 2.51
N PHE A 106 -2.39 -4.09 3.58
CA PHE A 106 -2.64 -3.64 4.93
C PHE A 106 -1.38 -3.28 5.71
N HIS A 107 -1.53 -2.35 6.64
CA HIS A 107 -0.51 -1.94 7.60
C HIS A 107 -1.03 -2.03 9.03
N THR A 108 -0.23 -2.60 9.93
CA THR A 108 -0.47 -2.71 11.37
C THR A 108 0.70 -2.14 12.16
N PRO A 109 0.51 -1.09 12.97
CA PRO A 109 -0.64 -0.17 12.98
C PRO A 109 -0.71 0.69 11.73
N SER A 110 -1.64 1.65 11.67
CA SER A 110 -1.77 2.57 10.54
C SER A 110 -0.47 3.33 10.29
N GLU A 111 -0.19 3.63 9.03
CA GLU A 111 0.95 4.45 8.62
C GLU A 111 0.65 5.94 8.78
N ASN A 112 -0.46 6.41 8.17
CA ASN A 112 -0.92 7.77 8.39
C ASN A 112 -1.55 7.90 9.78
N GLN A 113 -1.47 9.11 10.33
CA GLN A 113 -2.15 9.49 11.55
C GLN A 113 -3.12 10.64 11.27
N ILE A 114 -4.21 10.70 12.01
CA ILE A 114 -5.17 11.81 11.94
C ILE A 114 -5.19 12.49 13.30
N LYS A 115 -4.75 13.76 13.36
CA LYS A 115 -4.61 14.55 14.59
C LYS A 115 -3.79 13.83 15.67
N GLY A 116 -2.70 13.18 15.26
CA GLY A 116 -1.81 12.42 16.13
C GLY A 116 -2.35 11.06 16.55
N ARG A 117 -3.54 10.67 16.12
CA ARG A 117 -4.12 9.36 16.41
C ARG A 117 -3.65 8.34 15.38
N GLN A 118 -3.10 7.23 15.86
CA GLN A 118 -2.78 6.05 15.09
C GLN A 118 -3.90 5.01 15.25
N TYR A 119 -4.27 4.34 14.16
CA TYR A 119 -5.32 3.33 14.14
C TYR A 119 -4.73 1.91 14.17
N PRO A 120 -5.47 0.89 14.64
CA PRO A 120 -4.96 -0.48 14.67
C PRO A 120 -4.62 -1.07 13.30
N LEU A 121 -5.29 -0.60 12.24
CA LEU A 121 -5.09 -1.09 10.87
C LEU A 121 -5.38 0.01 9.86
N GLU A 122 -4.61 0.04 8.78
CA GLU A 122 -4.86 0.87 7.60
C GLU A 122 -4.81 -0.01 6.35
N ALA A 123 -5.75 0.16 5.43
CA ALA A 123 -5.72 -0.47 4.12
C ALA A 123 -5.41 0.56 3.04
N HIS A 124 -4.48 0.25 2.14
CA HIS A 124 -4.11 1.07 0.99
C HIS A 124 -4.62 0.44 -0.30
N PHE A 125 -5.56 1.08 -0.96
CA PHE A 125 -6.06 0.72 -2.29
C PHE A 125 -5.26 1.49 -3.33
N VAL A 126 -4.30 0.83 -3.95
CA VAL A 126 -3.36 1.43 -4.90
C VAL A 126 -3.91 1.35 -6.31
N HIS A 127 -4.00 2.49 -6.97
CA HIS A 127 -4.52 2.64 -8.33
C HIS A 127 -3.49 3.31 -9.22
N ALA A 128 -3.61 3.08 -10.53
CA ALA A 128 -2.82 3.75 -11.55
C ALA A 128 -3.73 4.25 -12.69
N ASN A 129 -3.40 5.40 -13.27
CA ASN A 129 -4.00 5.86 -14.51
C ASN A 129 -3.27 5.29 -15.74
N ALA A 130 -3.70 5.67 -16.93
CA ALA A 130 -3.12 5.18 -18.18
C ALA A 130 -1.64 5.62 -18.38
N ASP A 131 -1.23 6.70 -17.75
CA ASP A 131 0.14 7.23 -17.79
C ASP A 131 1.04 6.63 -16.69
N GLY A 132 0.49 5.76 -15.83
CA GLY A 132 1.20 5.13 -14.73
C GLY A 132 1.32 5.99 -13.48
N GLU A 133 0.64 7.14 -13.42
CA GLU A 133 0.57 7.95 -12.20
C GLU A 133 -0.26 7.23 -11.13
N LEU A 134 0.15 7.32 -9.88
CA LEU A 134 -0.44 6.59 -8.79
C LEU A 134 -1.40 7.43 -7.96
N ALA A 135 -2.47 6.79 -7.53
CA ALA A 135 -3.40 7.30 -6.55
C ALA A 135 -3.72 6.23 -5.51
N VAL A 136 -3.73 6.59 -4.24
CA VAL A 136 -4.02 5.69 -3.13
C VAL A 136 -5.23 6.17 -2.36
N ILE A 137 -6.24 5.30 -2.21
CA ILE A 137 -7.32 5.49 -1.27
C ILE A 137 -6.94 4.73 0.01
N SER A 138 -6.87 5.44 1.13
CA SER A 138 -6.55 4.88 2.44
C SER A 138 -7.80 4.78 3.30
N VAL A 139 -7.97 3.62 3.94
CA VAL A 139 -9.08 3.31 4.84
C VAL A 139 -8.53 2.97 6.22
N MET A 140 -8.92 3.75 7.22
CA MET A 140 -8.62 3.46 8.62
C MET A 140 -9.61 2.48 9.21
N PHE A 141 -9.11 1.53 10.01
CA PHE A 141 -9.92 0.64 10.81
C PHE A 141 -9.72 0.96 12.28
N ASP A 142 -10.81 1.26 12.95
CA ASP A 142 -10.82 1.62 14.38
C ASP A 142 -11.27 0.44 15.24
N ALA A 143 -10.87 0.46 16.50
CA ALA A 143 -11.31 -0.54 17.46
C ALA A 143 -12.84 -0.51 17.64
N GLY A 144 -13.48 -1.67 17.49
CA GLY A 144 -14.94 -1.76 17.55
C GLY A 144 -15.48 -3.16 17.35
N GLY A 145 -16.57 -3.26 16.63
CA GLY A 145 -17.16 -4.54 16.26
C GLY A 145 -16.33 -5.33 15.27
N GLN A 146 -16.58 -6.64 15.23
CA GLN A 146 -15.96 -7.54 14.25
C GLN A 146 -16.32 -7.12 12.82
N ASN A 147 -15.34 -7.08 11.93
CA ASN A 147 -15.52 -6.84 10.51
C ASN A 147 -15.64 -8.16 9.76
N ALA A 148 -16.75 -8.36 9.05
CA ALA A 148 -17.02 -9.62 8.35
C ALA A 148 -16.06 -9.87 7.17
N ALA A 149 -15.68 -8.82 6.42
CA ALA A 149 -14.73 -8.93 5.32
C ALA A 149 -13.32 -9.27 5.83
N LEU A 150 -12.85 -8.61 6.91
CA LEU A 150 -11.59 -8.98 7.55
C LEU A 150 -11.62 -10.41 8.11
N SER A 151 -12.76 -10.90 8.61
CA SER A 151 -12.87 -12.29 9.09
C SER A 151 -12.62 -13.29 7.96
N LYS A 152 -13.13 -13.02 6.75
CA LYS A 152 -12.87 -13.87 5.58
C LYS A 152 -11.38 -13.87 5.22
N LEU A 153 -10.73 -12.71 5.19
CA LEU A 153 -9.29 -12.59 4.94
C LEU A 153 -8.48 -13.37 6.00
N ILE A 154 -8.76 -13.13 7.27
CA ILE A 154 -8.03 -13.74 8.40
C ILE A 154 -8.18 -15.27 8.41
N SER A 155 -9.34 -15.80 8.03
CA SER A 155 -9.59 -17.26 7.99
C SER A 155 -8.74 -17.99 6.95
N ALA A 156 -8.15 -17.28 6.00
CA ALA A 156 -7.43 -17.84 4.86
C ALA A 156 -6.03 -17.23 4.68
N ILE A 157 -5.43 -16.69 5.74
CA ILE A 157 -4.07 -16.14 5.69
C ILE A 157 -3.07 -17.23 5.25
N PRO A 158 -2.35 -17.02 4.12
CA PRO A 158 -1.34 -17.96 3.66
C PRO A 158 -0.06 -17.87 4.49
N GLN A 159 0.79 -18.89 4.35
CA GLN A 159 2.15 -18.80 4.84
C GLN A 159 2.92 -17.71 4.09
N GLU A 160 4.00 -17.23 4.66
CA GLU A 160 4.87 -16.24 4.03
C GLU A 160 5.31 -16.70 2.63
N ASN A 161 5.33 -15.77 1.69
CA ASN A 161 5.60 -15.97 0.26
C ASN A 161 4.63 -16.92 -0.46
N GLN A 162 3.40 -17.07 0.06
CA GLN A 162 2.35 -17.86 -0.57
C GLN A 162 1.10 -17.05 -0.85
N THR A 163 0.27 -17.60 -1.74
CA THR A 163 -1.07 -17.08 -2.07
C THR A 163 -2.12 -18.14 -1.80
N THR A 164 -3.21 -17.75 -1.16
CA THR A 164 -4.42 -18.58 -1.00
C THR A 164 -5.56 -17.95 -1.78
N PHE A 165 -6.22 -18.72 -2.65
CA PHE A 165 -7.45 -18.30 -3.33
C PHE A 165 -8.69 -18.75 -2.54
N PHE A 166 -9.70 -17.88 -2.48
CA PHE A 166 -10.90 -18.10 -1.69
C PHE A 166 -11.93 -18.94 -2.46
N LYS A 167 -12.61 -19.83 -1.75
CA LYS A 167 -13.81 -20.52 -2.29
C LYS A 167 -14.99 -19.56 -2.31
N ASP A 168 -15.16 -18.79 -1.23
CA ASP A 168 -16.23 -17.83 -1.03
C ASP A 168 -15.65 -16.42 -1.14
N THR A 169 -15.73 -15.85 -2.34
CA THR A 169 -15.29 -14.49 -2.64
C THR A 169 -16.21 -13.44 -1.99
N PHE A 170 -15.80 -12.19 -1.92
CA PHE A 170 -16.61 -11.10 -1.40
C PHE A 170 -16.32 -9.80 -2.15
N GLU A 171 -17.24 -8.85 -2.05
CA GLU A 171 -17.09 -7.57 -2.76
C GLU A 171 -16.01 -6.70 -2.13
N ILE A 172 -15.20 -6.02 -2.96
CA ILE A 172 -14.18 -5.08 -2.47
C ILE A 172 -14.84 -3.99 -1.63
N ASN A 173 -16.06 -3.58 -2.00
CA ASN A 173 -16.83 -2.56 -1.29
C ASN A 173 -17.15 -2.92 0.17
N ASP A 174 -17.11 -4.21 0.56
CA ASP A 174 -17.32 -4.65 1.95
C ASP A 174 -16.21 -4.15 2.91
N LEU A 175 -15.06 -3.73 2.36
CA LEU A 175 -13.95 -3.13 3.11
C LEU A 175 -13.97 -1.60 3.14
N LEU A 176 -14.86 -0.96 2.38
CA LEU A 176 -14.91 0.50 2.29
C LEU A 176 -15.95 1.08 3.26
N PRO A 177 -15.64 2.16 3.97
CA PRO A 177 -16.64 2.99 4.66
C PRO A 177 -17.36 3.90 3.66
N LYS A 178 -18.07 4.91 4.15
CA LYS A 178 -18.57 5.99 3.30
C LYS A 178 -17.39 6.75 2.69
N THR A 179 -17.46 7.03 1.39
CA THR A 179 -16.35 7.61 0.61
C THR A 179 -16.55 9.10 0.27
N ALA A 180 -17.60 9.73 0.85
CA ALA A 180 -17.94 11.11 0.54
C ALA A 180 -16.92 12.13 1.06
N ASN A 181 -16.31 11.86 2.22
CA ASN A 181 -15.42 12.78 2.92
C ASN A 181 -14.02 12.20 3.04
N TYR A 182 -13.02 13.01 2.70
CA TYR A 182 -11.63 12.56 2.72
C TYR A 182 -10.65 13.72 2.91
N TYR A 183 -9.43 13.38 3.29
CA TYR A 183 -8.26 14.24 3.24
C TYR A 183 -7.50 13.96 1.94
N ARG A 184 -6.97 15.01 1.31
CA ARG A 184 -6.21 14.90 0.07
C ARG A 184 -4.86 15.59 0.19
N PHE A 185 -3.80 14.91 -0.22
CA PHE A 185 -2.45 15.46 -0.32
C PHE A 185 -1.62 14.72 -1.36
N ASN A 186 -0.52 15.33 -1.79
CA ASN A 186 0.47 14.67 -2.63
C ASN A 186 1.59 14.10 -1.75
N GLY A 187 1.97 12.87 -2.01
CA GLY A 187 2.95 12.15 -1.23
C GLY A 187 3.78 11.18 -2.07
N SER A 188 4.20 10.10 -1.45
CA SER A 188 5.03 9.06 -2.04
C SER A 188 4.47 7.66 -1.80
N LEU A 189 5.11 6.65 -2.38
CA LEU A 189 5.04 5.30 -1.86
C LEU A 189 5.61 5.28 -0.44
N THR A 190 5.04 4.46 0.44
CA THR A 190 5.47 4.30 1.84
C THR A 190 6.52 3.21 2.02
N THR A 191 6.92 2.54 0.95
CA THR A 191 7.97 1.53 0.91
C THR A 191 8.97 1.85 -0.19
N PRO A 192 10.20 1.32 -0.15
CA PRO A 192 11.12 1.47 -1.27
C PRO A 192 10.48 1.08 -2.61
N PRO A 193 10.62 1.91 -3.67
CA PRO A 193 11.59 2.99 -3.83
C PRO A 193 11.19 4.38 -3.29
N CYS A 194 10.07 4.54 -2.56
CA CYS A 194 9.58 5.80 -1.98
C CYS A 194 9.33 6.91 -3.02
N SER A 195 9.03 6.55 -4.25
CA SER A 195 8.81 7.49 -5.35
C SER A 195 7.66 8.45 -5.04
N GLU A 196 7.89 9.74 -5.25
CA GLU A 196 6.88 10.80 -5.11
C GLU A 196 5.89 10.81 -6.27
N GLY A 197 4.90 11.71 -6.21
CA GLY A 197 3.87 11.87 -7.23
C GLY A 197 2.60 11.06 -6.93
N VAL A 198 2.52 10.43 -5.78
CA VAL A 198 1.34 9.67 -5.37
C VAL A 198 0.26 10.62 -4.85
N ARG A 199 -0.94 10.53 -5.44
CA ARG A 199 -2.14 11.27 -4.98
C ARG A 199 -2.81 10.47 -3.86
N TRP A 200 -2.82 11.01 -2.63
CA TRP A 200 -3.41 10.37 -1.46
C TRP A 200 -4.81 10.88 -1.16
N PHE A 201 -5.70 9.95 -0.89
CA PHE A 201 -7.09 10.17 -0.48
C PHE A 201 -7.36 9.35 0.79
N VAL A 202 -7.23 9.97 1.97
CA VAL A 202 -7.46 9.30 3.25
C VAL A 202 -8.90 9.51 3.67
N LEU A 203 -9.69 8.45 3.71
CA LEU A 203 -11.12 8.54 4.05
C LEU A 203 -11.30 8.97 5.51
N LYS A 204 -12.27 9.88 5.76
CA LYS A 204 -12.57 10.36 7.11
C LYS A 204 -13.41 9.37 7.91
N ASP A 205 -14.35 8.70 7.24
CA ASP A 205 -15.10 7.61 7.87
C ASP A 205 -14.20 6.37 7.99
N THR A 206 -14.32 5.69 9.11
CA THR A 206 -13.52 4.48 9.40
C THR A 206 -14.36 3.23 9.26
N GLN A 207 -13.71 2.12 8.99
CA GLN A 207 -14.25 0.79 9.28
C GLN A 207 -13.95 0.42 10.74
N THR A 208 -14.50 -0.68 11.22
CA THR A 208 -14.16 -1.22 12.53
C THR A 208 -13.48 -2.58 12.41
N LEU A 209 -12.71 -2.93 13.44
CA LEU A 209 -12.24 -4.29 13.65
C LEU A 209 -12.29 -4.64 15.13
N SER A 210 -12.50 -5.94 15.43
CA SER A 210 -12.42 -6.41 16.81
C SER A 210 -10.98 -6.50 17.29
N LYS A 211 -10.80 -6.55 18.62
CA LYS A 211 -9.49 -6.74 19.25
C LYS A 211 -8.80 -8.00 18.70
N ASP A 212 -9.53 -9.12 18.64
CA ASP A 212 -8.98 -10.40 18.15
C ASP A 212 -8.52 -10.32 16.69
N GLN A 213 -9.25 -9.57 15.85
CA GLN A 213 -8.84 -9.32 14.46
C GLN A 213 -7.55 -8.49 14.39
N ALA A 214 -7.45 -7.43 15.20
CA ALA A 214 -6.25 -6.60 15.26
C ALA A 214 -5.04 -7.41 15.74
N GLU A 215 -5.19 -8.19 16.82
CA GLU A 215 -4.14 -9.05 17.36
C GLU A 215 -3.69 -10.11 16.34
N LYS A 216 -4.63 -10.70 15.59
CA LYS A 216 -4.27 -11.69 14.57
C LYS A 216 -3.52 -11.08 13.38
N LEU A 217 -3.91 -9.89 12.95
CA LEU A 217 -3.24 -9.21 11.84
C LEU A 217 -1.83 -8.75 12.21
N ILE A 218 -1.64 -8.19 13.43
CA ILE A 218 -0.30 -7.79 13.88
C ILE A 218 0.59 -9.00 14.20
N GLU A 219 0.04 -10.13 14.63
CA GLU A 219 0.79 -11.39 14.79
C GLU A 219 1.41 -11.83 13.46
N VAL A 220 0.68 -11.66 12.35
CA VAL A 220 1.13 -12.13 11.03
C VAL A 220 2.03 -11.13 10.32
N MET A 221 1.67 -9.84 10.32
CA MET A 221 2.41 -8.82 9.58
C MET A 221 3.47 -8.10 10.41
N GLY A 222 3.42 -8.22 11.74
CA GLY A 222 4.23 -7.40 12.63
C GLY A 222 3.85 -5.92 12.56
N GLN A 223 4.74 -5.06 13.02
CA GLN A 223 4.65 -3.61 12.81
C GLN A 223 5.26 -3.30 11.43
N ASN A 224 4.41 -3.19 10.42
CA ASN A 224 4.79 -2.95 9.03
C ASN A 224 4.39 -1.54 8.56
N ASN A 225 4.56 -0.57 9.44
CA ASN A 225 4.30 0.84 9.16
C ASN A 225 5.61 1.64 9.13
N ARG A 226 5.80 2.43 8.08
CA ARG A 226 6.91 3.39 7.99
C ARG A 226 6.73 4.51 9.02
N PRO A 227 7.80 5.02 9.66
CA PRO A 227 7.71 6.22 10.48
C PRO A 227 7.14 7.43 9.72
N LEU A 228 6.45 8.32 10.45
CA LEU A 228 5.90 9.56 9.89
C LEU A 228 6.98 10.41 9.23
N GLN A 229 6.62 10.98 8.09
CA GLN A 229 7.47 11.88 7.32
C GLN A 229 7.04 13.35 7.52
N PRO A 230 7.97 14.29 7.47
CA PRO A 230 7.64 15.70 7.62
C PRO A 230 6.66 16.18 6.55
N LEU A 231 5.65 16.95 6.94
CA LEU A 231 4.72 17.55 6.00
C LEU A 231 5.42 18.55 5.06
N ASN A 232 6.47 19.21 5.55
CA ASN A 232 7.20 20.27 4.85
C ASN A 232 6.23 21.40 4.39
N ALA A 233 6.31 21.83 3.13
CA ALA A 233 5.45 22.89 2.57
C ALA A 233 4.14 22.38 1.98
N ARG A 234 3.80 21.10 2.15
CA ARG A 234 2.56 20.54 1.61
C ARG A 234 1.34 21.03 2.39
N VAL A 235 0.24 21.19 1.67
CA VAL A 235 -1.08 21.46 2.25
C VAL A 235 -1.89 20.18 2.16
N VAL A 236 -2.53 19.80 3.25
CA VAL A 236 -3.56 18.76 3.25
C VAL A 236 -4.90 19.45 3.07
N LEU A 237 -5.65 19.03 2.05
CA LEU A 237 -7.01 19.52 1.79
C LEU A 237 -8.03 18.59 2.46
N SER A 238 -9.20 19.15 2.79
CA SER A 238 -10.29 18.46 3.50
C SER A 238 -11.64 18.96 2.99
N ASN A 239 -12.59 18.12 2.67
CA ASN A 239 -13.99 18.48 2.44
C ASN A 239 -14.85 18.25 3.68
#